data_6549529a31b3aa1a3bcf1337d69d3153
#
_entry.id   6549529a31b3aa1a3bcf1337d69d3153
#
_cell.length_a   1.000
_cell.length_b   1.000
_cell.length_c   1.000
_cell.angle_alpha   90.00
_cell.angle_beta   90.00
_cell.angle_gamma   90.00
#
_symmetry.space_group_name_H-M   'P 1'
#
loop_
_entity.id
_entity.type
_entity.pdbx_description
1 polymer ?
#
loop_
_entity_poly.entity_id
_entity_poly.type
_entity_poly.pdbx_seq_one_letter_code
_entity_poly.pdbx_strand_id
1 'polypeptide(L)'
;LQSSSAASDVYKRQGDNWSFQCCGPHPAGAPDSININMMGWQPDGSDDGGQYYYDLALAVNPYDANIIHVGGVNHWISYDNGLTFSCPAKWSEPHKKGYVHADIHDINYFGNDLWFACDGGIFYSDNSGDSIYKKQFGIAGTDFWGFGTGFVDGEIMLGGTYHNGTLLKDGNTYLNDWLCTDGGDNIRGFVNFGNPRIA
;
A
#
# COMPACT_ATOMS: atom_id res chain seq x y z
N LEU A 1 -16.98 -7.96 -12.09
CA LEU A 1 -16.52 -8.27 -10.73
C LEU A 1 -17.28 -7.39 -9.76
N GLN A 2 -18.27 -7.94 -9.11
CA GLN A 2 -18.93 -7.23 -8.01
C GLN A 2 -17.96 -7.24 -6.83
N SER A 3 -17.58 -6.05 -6.37
CA SER A 3 -16.89 -5.88 -5.10
C SER A 3 -17.83 -6.33 -4.00
N SER A 4 -17.60 -7.49 -3.49
CA SER A 4 -18.39 -8.04 -2.41
C SER A 4 -17.66 -7.81 -1.10
N SER A 5 -18.40 -7.64 -0.03
CA SER A 5 -17.91 -7.84 1.34
C SER A 5 -17.57 -9.32 1.54
N ALA A 6 -16.73 -9.85 0.67
CA ALA A 6 -16.59 -11.25 0.33
C ALA A 6 -15.80 -12.07 1.35
N ALA A 7 -15.36 -11.47 2.45
CA ALA A 7 -14.61 -12.20 3.44
C ALA A 7 -15.38 -13.37 4.07
N SER A 8 -16.70 -13.27 4.14
CA SER A 8 -17.54 -14.37 4.66
C SER A 8 -17.90 -15.42 3.61
N ASP A 9 -17.66 -15.16 2.33
CA ASP A 9 -18.20 -15.96 1.25
C ASP A 9 -17.21 -16.85 0.50
N VAL A 10 -15.93 -16.71 0.77
CA VAL A 10 -14.87 -17.57 0.21
C VAL A 10 -15.14 -19.05 0.53
N TYR A 11 -15.90 -19.34 1.57
CA TYR A 11 -16.28 -20.69 1.98
C TYR A 11 -17.73 -21.09 1.69
N LYS A 12 -18.59 -20.17 1.25
CA LYS A 12 -20.02 -20.41 1.09
C LYS A 12 -20.50 -20.24 -0.35
N ARG A 13 -20.13 -21.16 -1.23
CA ARG A 13 -20.80 -21.31 -2.52
C ARG A 13 -20.78 -20.07 -3.43
N GLN A 14 -19.62 -19.42 -3.57
CA GLN A 14 -19.36 -18.51 -4.69
C GLN A 14 -20.41 -17.38 -4.89
N GLY A 15 -20.93 -16.82 -3.79
CA GLY A 15 -21.79 -15.65 -3.88
C GLY A 15 -23.29 -15.94 -3.98
N ASP A 16 -23.73 -17.14 -3.66
CA ASP A 16 -25.16 -17.47 -3.65
C ASP A 16 -25.92 -16.80 -2.49
N ASN A 17 -25.22 -16.52 -1.41
CA ASN A 17 -25.80 -15.85 -0.24
C ASN A 17 -24.80 -14.85 0.37
N TRP A 18 -25.23 -13.61 0.51
CA TRP A 18 -24.43 -12.51 1.07
C TRP A 18 -25.00 -12.05 2.38
N SER A 19 -24.16 -11.88 3.40
CA SER A 19 -24.52 -11.24 4.65
C SER A 19 -23.58 -10.07 4.93
N PHE A 20 -24.15 -8.95 5.32
CA PHE A 20 -23.37 -7.81 5.77
C PHE A 20 -22.70 -8.15 7.11
N GLN A 21 -21.38 -7.97 7.21
CA GLN A 21 -20.62 -8.21 8.42
C GLN A 21 -20.24 -6.88 9.08
N CYS A 22 -19.43 -6.07 8.43
CA CYS A 22 -19.00 -4.80 8.99
C CYS A 22 -18.57 -3.81 7.89
N CYS A 23 -18.31 -2.60 8.35
CA CYS A 23 -17.44 -1.63 7.69
C CYS A 23 -17.96 -1.14 6.33
N GLY A 24 -18.87 -0.19 6.37
CA GLY A 24 -19.43 0.43 5.18
C GLY A 24 -20.74 1.16 5.46
N PRO A 25 -21.39 1.72 4.44
CA PRO A 25 -22.68 2.36 4.65
C PRO A 25 -23.67 1.35 5.20
N HIS A 26 -24.19 1.64 6.37
CA HIS A 26 -25.09 0.76 7.10
C HIS A 26 -26.42 0.50 6.41
N PRO A 27 -27.00 -0.68 6.57
CA PRO A 27 -28.43 -0.81 6.56
C PRO A 27 -29.05 0.12 7.63
N ALA A 28 -30.17 0.74 7.31
CA ALA A 28 -30.84 1.62 8.25
C ALA A 28 -31.01 0.97 9.64
N GLY A 29 -30.49 1.61 10.68
CA GLY A 29 -30.60 1.15 12.07
C GLY A 29 -29.40 0.36 12.63
N ALA A 30 -28.33 0.16 11.86
CA ALA A 30 -27.09 -0.41 12.41
C ALA A 30 -26.33 0.63 13.27
N PRO A 31 -25.56 0.20 14.30
CA PRO A 31 -24.80 1.12 15.14
C PRO A 31 -23.66 1.81 14.36
N ASP A 32 -23.46 3.11 14.57
CA ASP A 32 -22.39 3.88 13.93
C ASP A 32 -20.98 3.37 14.28
N SER A 33 -20.83 2.67 15.40
CA SER A 33 -19.56 2.15 15.89
C SER A 33 -18.92 1.07 15.01
N ILE A 34 -19.65 0.51 14.04
CA ILE A 34 -19.12 -0.49 13.09
C ILE A 34 -18.87 0.10 11.70
N ASN A 35 -19.14 1.40 11.54
CA ASN A 35 -18.96 2.08 10.25
C ASN A 35 -17.56 2.68 10.16
N ILE A 36 -16.59 1.86 9.84
CA ILE A 36 -15.22 2.30 9.53
C ILE A 36 -14.99 2.29 8.02
N ASN A 37 -14.38 3.34 7.52
CA ASN A 37 -13.95 3.41 6.13
C ASN A 37 -12.56 2.81 5.96
N MET A 38 -12.48 1.54 5.60
CA MET A 38 -11.20 0.86 5.39
C MET A 38 -10.44 1.32 4.14
N MET A 39 -11.11 2.05 3.23
CA MET A 39 -10.50 2.54 1.99
C MET A 39 -9.98 3.98 2.12
N GLY A 40 -10.12 4.59 3.29
CA GLY A 40 -9.65 5.93 3.59
C GLY A 40 -8.21 5.97 4.11
N TRP A 41 -7.75 7.19 4.41
CA TRP A 41 -6.37 7.45 4.84
C TRP A 41 -6.17 7.37 6.36
N GLN A 42 -7.25 7.48 7.13
CA GLN A 42 -7.15 7.46 8.59
C GLN A 42 -7.22 6.04 9.16
N PRO A 43 -6.37 5.72 10.15
CA PRO A 43 -6.29 4.38 10.72
C PRO A 43 -7.46 4.02 11.65
N ASP A 44 -8.35 4.97 11.94
CA ASP A 44 -9.59 4.77 12.67
C ASP A 44 -10.82 4.67 11.74
N GLY A 45 -10.61 4.85 10.43
CA GLY A 45 -11.67 4.80 9.44
C GLY A 45 -12.66 5.95 9.49
N SER A 46 -12.26 7.10 10.06
CA SER A 46 -13.14 8.27 10.29
C SER A 46 -13.32 9.19 9.09
N ASP A 47 -12.54 9.03 8.04
CA ASP A 47 -12.58 9.90 6.86
C ASP A 47 -13.63 9.47 5.82
N ASP A 48 -14.12 10.43 5.05
CA ASP A 48 -15.17 10.23 4.03
C ASP A 48 -14.64 9.84 2.65
N GLY A 49 -13.33 9.95 2.44
CA GLY A 49 -12.68 9.69 1.16
C GLY A 49 -12.21 8.26 1.02
N GLY A 50 -11.55 7.97 -0.09
CA GLY A 50 -10.91 6.68 -0.32
C GLY A 50 -10.55 6.46 -1.77
N GLN A 51 -9.74 5.46 -2.02
CA GLN A 51 -9.24 5.16 -3.37
C GLN A 51 -9.44 3.69 -3.77
N TYR A 52 -10.58 3.10 -3.37
CA TYR A 52 -10.97 1.72 -3.69
C TYR A 52 -10.91 1.36 -5.18
N TYR A 53 -10.90 2.35 -6.05
CA TYR A 53 -10.75 2.20 -7.50
C TYR A 53 -9.29 1.98 -7.91
N TYR A 54 -8.35 2.28 -7.03
CA TYR A 54 -6.93 2.18 -7.27
C TYR A 54 -6.30 1.00 -6.49
N ASP A 55 -6.63 0.89 -5.23
CA ASP A 55 -6.09 -0.09 -4.30
C ASP A 55 -7.24 -0.83 -3.58
N LEU A 56 -7.32 -2.11 -3.78
CA LEU A 56 -8.26 -2.99 -3.07
C LEU A 56 -7.73 -4.42 -3.10
N ALA A 57 -7.38 -4.92 -1.94
CA ALA A 57 -6.89 -6.28 -1.78
C ALA A 57 -7.60 -6.99 -0.62
N LEU A 58 -7.74 -8.30 -0.72
CA LEU A 58 -8.36 -9.13 0.30
C LEU A 58 -7.66 -10.48 0.37
N ALA A 59 -7.33 -10.91 1.59
CA ALA A 59 -6.86 -12.27 1.83
C ALA A 59 -7.46 -12.85 3.11
N VAL A 60 -7.73 -14.15 3.11
CA VAL A 60 -8.15 -14.91 4.29
C VAL A 60 -7.06 -15.91 4.62
N ASN A 61 -6.71 -16.03 5.90
CA ASN A 61 -5.74 -17.03 6.33
C ASN A 61 -6.25 -18.44 6.00
N PRO A 62 -5.46 -19.25 5.27
CA PRO A 62 -5.90 -20.57 4.81
C PRO A 62 -6.10 -21.60 5.93
N TYR A 63 -5.59 -21.33 7.13
CA TYR A 63 -5.68 -22.22 8.29
C TYR A 63 -6.61 -21.71 9.39
N ASP A 64 -6.94 -20.42 9.37
CA ASP A 64 -7.87 -19.79 10.32
C ASP A 64 -8.72 -18.72 9.60
N ALA A 65 -9.94 -19.08 9.26
CA ALA A 65 -10.88 -18.19 8.57
C ALA A 65 -11.32 -16.97 9.39
N ASN A 66 -11.01 -16.91 10.69
CA ASN A 66 -11.25 -15.72 11.50
C ASN A 66 -10.26 -14.59 11.17
N ILE A 67 -9.10 -14.93 10.59
CA ILE A 67 -8.06 -13.95 10.24
C ILE A 67 -8.25 -13.50 8.79
N ILE A 68 -8.63 -12.24 8.63
CA ILE A 68 -8.91 -11.62 7.33
C ILE A 68 -8.09 -10.34 7.21
N HIS A 69 -7.46 -10.18 6.06
CA HIS A 69 -6.69 -8.99 5.71
C HIS A 69 -7.40 -8.22 4.60
N VAL A 70 -7.51 -6.91 4.78
CA VAL A 70 -7.98 -5.98 3.75
C VAL A 70 -6.89 -4.95 3.51
N GLY A 71 -6.58 -4.72 2.25
CA GLY A 71 -5.63 -3.71 1.78
C GLY A 71 -6.35 -2.62 1.02
N GLY A 72 -6.00 -1.42 1.31
CA GLY A 72 -6.31 -0.18 0.64
C GLY A 72 -5.11 0.74 0.85
N VAL A 73 -5.30 2.01 1.15
CA VAL A 73 -4.22 2.90 1.59
C VAL A 73 -3.53 2.34 2.84
N ASN A 74 -4.30 1.72 3.73
CA ASN A 74 -3.80 1.08 4.93
C ASN A 74 -4.07 -0.44 4.88
N HIS A 75 -3.31 -1.17 5.69
CA HIS A 75 -3.57 -2.57 5.98
C HIS A 75 -4.51 -2.69 7.17
N TRP A 76 -5.61 -3.43 6.99
CA TRP A 76 -6.59 -3.74 8.01
C TRP A 76 -6.61 -5.24 8.29
N ILE A 77 -6.82 -5.60 9.54
CA ILE A 77 -6.88 -7.00 9.97
C ILE A 77 -8.08 -7.26 10.88
N SER A 78 -8.76 -8.36 10.62
CA SER A 78 -9.78 -8.95 11.48
C SER A 78 -9.24 -10.24 12.10
N TYR A 79 -9.66 -10.52 13.32
CA TYR A 79 -9.42 -11.80 14.01
C TYR A 79 -10.72 -12.50 14.42
N ASP A 80 -11.87 -12.00 13.96
CA ASP A 80 -13.21 -12.43 14.35
C ASP A 80 -14.14 -12.66 13.16
N ASN A 81 -13.58 -13.20 12.06
CA ASN A 81 -14.33 -13.53 10.84
C ASN A 81 -14.99 -12.30 10.18
N GLY A 82 -14.33 -11.14 10.27
CA GLY A 82 -14.77 -9.91 9.61
C GLY A 82 -15.83 -9.12 10.38
N LEU A 83 -16.07 -9.42 11.65
CA LEU A 83 -17.01 -8.65 12.48
C LEU A 83 -16.41 -7.31 12.89
N THR A 84 -15.11 -7.29 13.19
CA THR A 84 -14.36 -6.07 13.47
C THR A 84 -13.04 -6.05 12.74
N PHE A 85 -12.55 -4.85 12.43
CA PHE A 85 -11.24 -4.64 11.81
C PHE A 85 -10.44 -3.59 12.60
N SER A 86 -9.14 -3.77 12.61
CA SER A 86 -8.18 -2.82 13.17
C SER A 86 -7.07 -2.53 12.17
N CYS A 87 -6.53 -1.31 12.19
CA CYS A 87 -5.37 -0.90 11.43
C CYS A 87 -4.13 -0.91 12.35
N PRO A 88 -3.19 -1.86 12.20
CA PRO A 88 -2.03 -1.97 13.08
C PRO A 88 -1.07 -0.80 12.97
N ALA A 89 -0.95 -0.21 11.78
CA ALA A 89 -0.11 0.94 11.52
C ALA A 89 -0.69 1.76 10.37
N LYS A 90 -0.66 3.09 10.53
CA LYS A 90 -1.01 4.01 9.45
C LYS A 90 0.05 3.95 8.35
N TRP A 91 -0.36 4.18 7.11
CA TRP A 91 0.53 4.24 5.94
C TRP A 91 1.76 5.17 6.11
N SER A 92 1.65 6.19 6.97
CA SER A 92 2.72 7.15 7.28
C SER A 92 3.56 6.80 8.53
N GLU A 93 3.45 5.57 9.05
CA GLU A 93 4.13 5.13 10.27
C GLU A 93 5.11 3.97 10.02
N PRO A 94 6.18 4.19 9.23
CA PRO A 94 7.09 3.14 8.76
C PRO A 94 7.88 2.44 9.87
N HIS A 95 7.83 2.96 11.09
CA HIS A 95 8.53 2.38 12.24
C HIS A 95 7.66 1.42 13.06
N LYS A 96 6.37 1.33 12.77
CA LYS A 96 5.48 0.41 13.46
C LYS A 96 5.60 -1.03 12.92
N LYS A 97 5.43 -2.00 13.82
CA LYS A 97 5.63 -3.42 13.57
C LYS A 97 4.71 -3.99 12.47
N GLY A 98 3.47 -3.53 12.40
CA GLY A 98 2.47 -3.95 11.41
C GLY A 98 2.41 -3.07 10.16
N TYR A 99 3.45 -2.28 9.90
CA TYR A 99 3.47 -1.34 8.78
C TYR A 99 3.58 -2.04 7.43
N VAL A 100 2.71 -1.62 6.52
CA VAL A 100 2.84 -1.81 5.07
C VAL A 100 2.82 -0.42 4.44
N HIS A 101 3.57 -0.21 3.37
CA HIS A 101 3.50 1.04 2.60
C HIS A 101 2.09 1.21 2.03
N ALA A 102 1.70 2.46 1.79
CA ALA A 102 0.40 2.79 1.21
C ALA A 102 0.13 2.07 -0.12
N ASP A 103 -1.15 2.04 -0.45
CA ASP A 103 -1.68 1.63 -1.73
C ASP A 103 -1.39 0.15 -2.02
N ILE A 104 -2.12 -0.70 -1.28
CA ILE A 104 -1.94 -2.15 -1.31
C ILE A 104 -2.81 -2.73 -2.44
N HIS A 105 -2.15 -3.28 -3.45
CA HIS A 105 -2.79 -3.82 -4.64
C HIS A 105 -3.09 -5.32 -4.56
N ASP A 106 -2.30 -6.05 -3.77
CA ASP A 106 -2.48 -7.50 -3.64
C ASP A 106 -2.00 -8.00 -2.29
N ILE A 107 -2.72 -8.97 -1.74
CA ILE A 107 -2.40 -9.69 -0.51
C ILE A 107 -2.59 -11.17 -0.75
N ASN A 108 -1.56 -11.98 -0.55
CA ASN A 108 -1.64 -13.41 -0.77
C ASN A 108 -0.96 -14.22 0.34
N TYR A 109 -1.54 -15.38 0.63
CA TYR A 109 -0.92 -16.41 1.45
C TYR A 109 -0.25 -17.48 0.58
N PHE A 110 0.99 -17.83 0.92
CA PHE A 110 1.71 -18.99 0.40
C PHE A 110 2.08 -19.89 1.57
N GLY A 111 1.25 -20.88 1.86
CA GLY A 111 1.32 -21.63 3.12
C GLY A 111 0.96 -20.70 4.30
N ASN A 112 1.85 -20.58 5.28
CA ASN A 112 1.70 -19.67 6.41
C ASN A 112 2.23 -18.25 6.13
N ASP A 113 2.93 -18.07 5.03
CA ASP A 113 3.58 -16.82 4.68
C ASP A 113 2.61 -15.86 4.01
N LEU A 114 2.45 -14.67 4.59
CA LEU A 114 1.61 -13.61 4.07
C LEU A 114 2.46 -12.58 3.32
N TRP A 115 2.05 -12.25 2.12
CA TRP A 115 2.75 -11.33 1.23
C TRP A 115 1.84 -10.19 0.80
N PHE A 116 2.44 -8.99 0.69
CA PHE A 116 1.78 -7.78 0.24
C PHE A 116 2.54 -7.22 -0.94
N ALA A 117 1.82 -6.79 -1.98
CA ALA A 117 2.33 -5.96 -3.05
C ALA A 117 1.67 -4.58 -2.97
N CYS A 118 2.47 -3.54 -2.89
CA CYS A 118 2.02 -2.15 -2.75
C CYS A 118 2.97 -1.20 -3.50
N ASP A 119 2.63 0.08 -3.56
CA ASP A 119 3.48 1.08 -4.25
C ASP A 119 4.88 1.20 -3.65
N GLY A 120 5.05 0.89 -2.38
CA GLY A 120 6.36 0.84 -1.72
C GLY A 120 7.15 -0.45 -1.96
N GLY A 121 6.63 -1.39 -2.76
CA GLY A 121 7.26 -2.67 -3.10
C GLY A 121 6.61 -3.88 -2.41
N ILE A 122 7.43 -4.85 -2.04
CA ILE A 122 6.96 -6.12 -1.47
C ILE A 122 7.22 -6.17 0.03
N PHE A 123 6.18 -6.58 0.77
CA PHE A 123 6.25 -6.82 2.22
C PHE A 123 5.83 -8.26 2.54
N TYR A 124 6.26 -8.73 3.68
CA TYR A 124 6.15 -10.13 4.09
C TYR A 124 5.88 -10.26 5.59
N SER A 125 5.10 -11.26 5.96
CA SER A 125 4.88 -11.67 7.35
C SER A 125 4.86 -13.21 7.44
N ASP A 126 5.51 -13.74 8.46
CA ASP A 126 5.50 -15.17 8.82
C ASP A 126 4.55 -15.50 9.99
N ASN A 127 3.80 -14.50 10.44
CA ASN A 127 2.92 -14.59 11.60
C ASN A 127 1.59 -13.85 11.39
N SER A 128 1.01 -14.01 10.21
CA SER A 128 -0.31 -13.48 9.83
C SER A 128 -0.48 -11.99 10.08
N GLY A 129 0.54 -11.19 9.77
CA GLY A 129 0.48 -9.73 9.81
C GLY A 129 0.80 -9.09 11.18
N ASP A 130 1.10 -9.89 12.23
CA ASP A 130 1.52 -9.32 13.52
C ASP A 130 2.86 -8.58 13.42
N SER A 131 3.77 -9.10 12.59
CA SER A 131 5.03 -8.45 12.23
C SER A 131 5.20 -8.47 10.72
N ILE A 132 5.49 -7.31 10.15
CA ILE A 132 5.63 -7.15 8.69
C ILE A 132 7.01 -6.60 8.36
N TYR A 133 7.65 -7.17 7.36
CA TYR A 133 9.01 -6.86 6.94
C TYR A 133 9.08 -6.53 5.46
N LYS A 134 9.83 -5.50 5.09
CA LYS A 134 10.11 -5.15 3.71
C LYS A 134 11.00 -6.21 3.05
N LYS A 135 10.60 -6.74 1.88
CA LYS A 135 11.26 -7.84 1.15
C LYS A 135 11.56 -7.48 -0.30
N GLN A 136 12.10 -6.31 -0.53
CA GLN A 136 12.42 -5.82 -1.88
C GLN A 136 13.91 -5.77 -2.19
N PHE A 137 14.79 -6.29 -1.33
CA PHE A 137 16.23 -6.32 -1.61
C PHE A 137 16.50 -7.14 -2.88
N GLY A 138 17.21 -6.52 -3.84
CA GLY A 138 17.48 -7.13 -5.14
C GLY A 138 16.41 -6.88 -6.20
N ILE A 139 15.28 -6.27 -5.84
CA ILE A 139 14.28 -5.78 -6.80
C ILE A 139 14.69 -4.35 -7.18
N ALA A 140 15.28 -4.19 -8.35
CA ALA A 140 15.70 -2.90 -8.87
C ALA A 140 14.67 -2.39 -9.89
N GLY A 141 13.49 -2.03 -9.39
CA GLY A 141 12.42 -1.43 -10.18
C GLY A 141 12.06 -0.06 -9.63
N THR A 142 12.01 0.95 -10.50
CA THR A 142 11.51 2.29 -10.16
C THR A 142 10.76 2.82 -11.37
N ASP A 143 9.53 3.24 -11.14
CA ASP A 143 8.69 3.82 -12.19
C ASP A 143 8.87 5.34 -12.20
N PHE A 144 9.56 5.85 -13.22
CA PHE A 144 9.75 7.27 -13.44
C PHE A 144 8.65 7.83 -14.34
N TRP A 145 7.92 8.80 -13.84
CA TRP A 145 6.93 9.55 -14.63
C TRP A 145 7.53 10.69 -15.43
N GLY A 146 8.63 11.23 -14.95
CA GLY A 146 9.39 12.24 -15.67
C GLY A 146 10.87 12.12 -15.33
N PHE A 147 11.70 12.30 -16.34
CA PHE A 147 13.13 12.10 -16.21
C PHE A 147 13.89 13.18 -16.97
N GLY A 148 14.92 13.73 -16.36
CA GLY A 148 15.83 14.70 -16.95
C GLY A 148 17.28 14.31 -16.74
N THR A 149 18.11 14.54 -17.74
CA THR A 149 19.55 14.35 -17.67
C THR A 149 20.29 15.65 -17.95
N GLY A 150 21.46 15.81 -17.38
CA GLY A 150 22.35 16.93 -17.69
C GLY A 150 22.84 16.84 -19.14
N PHE A 151 22.73 17.93 -19.89
CA PHE A 151 23.22 18.00 -21.28
C PHE A 151 24.74 18.02 -21.37
N VAL A 152 25.39 18.71 -20.45
CA VAL A 152 26.86 18.81 -20.39
C VAL A 152 27.48 17.70 -19.56
N ASP A 153 26.76 17.24 -18.53
CA ASP A 153 27.17 16.16 -17.63
C ASP A 153 26.05 15.14 -17.50
N GLY A 154 26.18 14.06 -18.27
CA GLY A 154 25.20 12.98 -18.29
C GLY A 154 25.14 12.14 -17.01
N GLU A 155 26.08 12.33 -16.08
CA GLU A 155 26.06 11.66 -14.78
C GLU A 155 25.08 12.32 -13.80
N ILE A 156 24.58 13.51 -14.13
CA ILE A 156 23.54 14.18 -13.38
C ILE A 156 22.17 13.82 -13.96
N MET A 157 21.35 13.16 -13.17
CA MET A 157 20.01 12.71 -13.55
C MET A 157 19.02 13.04 -12.44
N LEU A 158 17.84 13.48 -12.82
CA LEU A 158 16.75 13.75 -11.88
C LEU A 158 15.46 13.10 -12.41
N GLY A 159 14.80 12.33 -11.59
CA GLY A 159 13.56 11.66 -11.96
C GLY A 159 12.49 11.78 -10.89
N GLY A 160 11.30 12.21 -11.29
CA GLY A 160 10.12 12.18 -10.45
C GLY A 160 9.44 10.81 -10.54
N THR A 161 9.10 10.25 -9.39
CA THR A 161 8.42 8.96 -9.27
C THR A 161 7.03 9.16 -8.71
N TYR A 162 6.14 8.24 -9.03
CA TYR A 162 4.83 8.20 -8.42
C TYR A 162 4.92 7.51 -7.05
N HIS A 163 4.47 8.18 -6.00
CA HIS A 163 4.48 7.76 -4.59
C HIS A 163 5.86 7.59 -3.90
N ASN A 164 6.97 7.67 -4.63
CA ASN A 164 8.31 7.44 -4.08
C ASN A 164 9.25 8.66 -4.16
N GLY A 165 8.70 9.85 -4.43
CA GLY A 165 9.43 11.10 -4.39
C GLY A 165 10.26 11.40 -5.63
N THR A 166 11.23 12.30 -5.47
CA THR A 166 12.19 12.68 -6.50
C THR A 166 13.56 12.05 -6.23
N LEU A 167 14.09 11.39 -7.23
CA LEU A 167 15.38 10.72 -7.18
C LEU A 167 16.42 11.50 -7.97
N LEU A 168 17.51 11.90 -7.30
CA LEU A 168 18.68 12.55 -7.89
C LEU A 168 19.84 11.57 -7.95
N LYS A 169 20.45 11.43 -9.11
CA LYS A 169 21.75 10.84 -9.28
C LYS A 169 22.75 11.93 -9.66
N ASP A 170 23.84 12.02 -8.92
CA ASP A 170 25.02 12.81 -9.26
C ASP A 170 26.24 11.92 -9.09
N GLY A 171 26.75 11.39 -10.21
CA GLY A 171 27.89 10.46 -10.22
C GLY A 171 29.16 11.02 -9.60
N ASN A 172 29.27 12.34 -9.49
CA ASN A 172 30.40 13.00 -8.86
C ASN A 172 30.28 13.06 -7.33
N THR A 173 29.06 13.06 -6.81
CA THR A 173 28.78 13.24 -5.37
C THR A 173 28.38 11.93 -4.69
N TYR A 174 27.59 11.08 -5.34
CA TYR A 174 26.96 9.91 -4.73
C TYR A 174 27.43 8.56 -5.28
N LEU A 175 28.52 8.49 -6.02
CA LEU A 175 29.23 7.26 -6.45
C LEU A 175 28.30 6.13 -6.92
N ASN A 176 27.41 6.40 -7.85
CA ASN A 176 26.43 5.47 -8.43
C ASN A 176 25.15 5.21 -7.62
N ASP A 177 24.97 5.84 -6.48
CA ASP A 177 23.72 5.78 -5.74
C ASP A 177 22.75 6.89 -6.14
N TRP A 178 21.47 6.67 -5.80
CA TRP A 178 20.42 7.66 -5.97
C TRP A 178 20.05 8.26 -4.62
N LEU A 179 19.95 9.59 -4.57
CA LEU A 179 19.45 10.31 -3.40
C LEU A 179 17.96 10.61 -3.58
N CYS A 180 17.13 10.20 -2.62
CA CYS A 180 15.77 10.68 -2.53
C CYS A 180 15.79 12.10 -1.92
N THR A 181 15.39 13.10 -2.68
CA THR A 181 15.45 14.51 -2.28
C THR A 181 14.22 14.97 -1.54
N ASP A 182 13.07 14.36 -1.82
CA ASP A 182 11.78 14.61 -1.20
C ASP A 182 10.86 13.38 -1.35
N GLY A 183 9.73 13.38 -0.67
CA GLY A 183 8.75 12.30 -0.75
C GLY A 183 7.49 12.71 -1.53
N GLY A 184 6.54 11.77 -1.64
CA GLY A 184 5.25 11.99 -2.29
C GLY A 184 5.26 11.78 -3.79
N ASP A 185 4.29 12.42 -4.47
CA ASP A 185 4.08 12.27 -5.90
C ASP A 185 4.83 13.33 -6.69
N ASN A 186 5.86 12.93 -7.39
CA ASN A 186 6.62 13.80 -8.26
C ASN A 186 6.62 13.27 -9.69
N ILE A 187 6.02 14.03 -10.58
CA ILE A 187 5.78 13.58 -11.96
C ILE A 187 6.81 14.07 -12.97
N ARG A 188 7.80 14.88 -12.55
CA ARG A 188 8.81 15.41 -13.48
C ARG A 188 10.17 15.59 -12.79
N GLY A 189 11.22 15.18 -13.51
CA GLY A 189 12.60 15.58 -13.26
C GLY A 189 13.07 16.50 -14.38
N PHE A 190 13.76 17.57 -14.05
CA PHE A 190 14.34 18.49 -15.01
C PHE A 190 15.76 18.90 -14.57
N VAL A 191 16.72 18.80 -15.47
CA VAL A 191 18.08 19.31 -15.27
C VAL A 191 18.30 20.44 -16.26
N ASN A 192 18.76 21.59 -15.76
CA ASN A 192 19.00 22.76 -16.59
C ASN A 192 20.11 22.51 -17.63
N PHE A 193 19.83 22.75 -18.91
CA PHE A 193 20.78 22.50 -19.98
C PHE A 193 22.04 23.34 -19.92
N GLY A 194 21.95 24.57 -19.41
CA GLY A 194 23.11 25.49 -19.31
C GLY A 194 23.88 25.38 -17.99
N ASN A 195 23.25 24.84 -16.96
CA ASN A 195 23.90 24.63 -15.66
C ASN A 195 23.32 23.38 -14.98
N PRO A 196 24.00 22.23 -15.09
CA PRO A 196 23.50 20.97 -14.54
C PRO A 196 23.43 20.92 -13.01
N ARG A 197 23.95 21.93 -12.31
CA ARG A 197 23.80 22.08 -10.85
C ARG A 197 22.45 22.68 -10.44
N ILE A 198 21.60 23.02 -11.41
CA ILE A 198 20.25 23.51 -11.22
C ILE A 198 19.30 22.43 -11.75
N ALA A 199 18.49 21.85 -10.85
CA ALA A 199 17.52 20.80 -11.16
C ALA A 199 16.19 21.07 -10.44
#